data_7789da6bbde47300921a2f8345bea196
#
_entry.id   7789da6bbde47300921a2f8345bea196
#
_cell.length_a   1.000
_cell.length_b   1.000
_cell.length_c   1.000
_cell.angle_alpha   90.00
_cell.angle_beta   90.00
_cell.angle_gamma   90.00
#
_symmetry.space_group_name_H-M   'P 1'
#
loop_
_entity.id
_entity.type
_entity.pdbx_description
1 polymer ?
#
loop_
_entity_poly.entity_id
_entity_poly.type
_entity_poly.pdbx_seq_one_letter_code
_entity_poly.pdbx_strand_id
1 'polypeptide(L)'
;MGRAKGRRPSDGLCRPDEGLRRKRFPLAFALLAIISSPARADFRVCNKTHALINIAVGTDAGEAFKTEGWWVATPGSCATPVRGTLKSRFVYLYATDIDGVDLVTGTATMCIDRGKFVAYGAENCWRRGLQAVTFAEIDTLDSGDWTTFLTDPRK
;
A
#
# COMPACT_ATOMS: atom_id res chain seq x y z
N MET A 1 -68.21 -41.36 54.56
CA MET A 1 -69.42 -41.58 53.77
C MET A 1 -69.11 -41.13 52.35
N GLY A 2 -68.92 -41.89 51.38
CA GLY A 2 -69.63 -42.72 50.50
C GLY A 2 -68.81 -42.67 49.16
N ARG A 3 -68.24 -43.76 48.81
CA ARG A 3 -68.58 -44.66 47.67
C ARG A 3 -68.51 -44.00 46.29
N ALA A 4 -67.67 -44.37 45.43
CA ALA A 4 -67.39 -45.63 44.71
C ALA A 4 -67.74 -45.55 43.24
N LYS A 5 -67.02 -46.35 42.46
CA LYS A 5 -67.22 -46.87 41.10
C LYS A 5 -66.65 -45.99 39.97
N GLY A 6 -65.66 -46.38 39.31
CA GLY A 6 -65.35 -47.67 38.68
C GLY A 6 -65.82 -47.68 37.26
N ARG A 7 -64.91 -47.70 36.32
CA ARG A 7 -64.92 -48.56 35.11
C ARG A 7 -63.67 -48.31 34.19
N ARG A 8 -62.90 -49.32 34.00
CA ARG A 8 -62.13 -49.58 32.77
C ARG A 8 -63.12 -50.36 31.83
N PRO A 9 -62.79 -50.73 30.66
CA PRO A 9 -61.60 -50.48 29.76
C PRO A 9 -62.07 -50.13 28.33
N SER A 10 -61.18 -49.95 27.40
CA SER A 10 -61.08 -50.66 26.13
C SER A 10 -59.98 -50.05 25.24
N ASP A 11 -58.99 -50.80 25.06
CA ASP A 11 -58.31 -51.21 23.85
C ASP A 11 -58.55 -50.32 22.62
N GLY A 12 -57.49 -49.88 22.03
CA GLY A 12 -57.53 -49.24 20.74
C GLY A 12 -56.15 -49.02 20.14
N LEU A 13 -55.52 -50.07 19.69
CA LEU A 13 -54.61 -50.16 18.53
C LEU A 13 -53.53 -49.09 18.35
N CYS A 14 -52.33 -49.62 18.38
CA CYS A 14 -51.18 -49.18 17.61
C CYS A 14 -51.50 -48.72 16.21
N ARG A 15 -51.02 -47.53 15.87
CA ARG A 15 -50.58 -47.27 14.51
C ARG A 15 -49.19 -46.62 14.58
N PRO A 16 -48.19 -47.29 14.05
CA PRO A 16 -46.93 -46.61 13.68
C PRO A 16 -47.18 -46.02 12.30
N ASP A 17 -46.53 -44.95 12.10
CA ASP A 17 -46.26 -44.36 10.81
C ASP A 17 -46.77 -42.95 10.64
N GLU A 18 -45.87 -42.06 10.81
CA GLU A 18 -45.75 -41.00 9.82
C GLU A 18 -44.43 -40.28 10.00
N GLY A 19 -43.50 -40.72 9.17
CA GLY A 19 -42.87 -39.84 8.24
C GLY A 19 -41.99 -38.76 8.85
N LEU A 20 -40.85 -39.19 9.36
CA LEU A 20 -39.75 -38.29 9.53
C LEU A 20 -39.38 -37.64 8.20
N ARG A 21 -40.12 -36.61 7.80
CA ARG A 21 -39.75 -35.77 6.67
C ARG A 21 -38.43 -35.11 7.03
N ARG A 22 -37.32 -35.76 6.64
CA ARG A 22 -36.03 -35.13 6.55
C ARG A 22 -36.19 -33.92 5.63
N LYS A 23 -36.33 -32.74 6.26
CA LYS A 23 -36.15 -31.45 5.60
C LYS A 23 -34.71 -31.45 5.12
N ARG A 24 -34.52 -31.75 3.86
CA ARG A 24 -33.27 -31.52 3.15
C ARG A 24 -33.09 -30.00 3.12
N PHE A 25 -32.30 -29.48 4.07
CA PHE A 25 -31.77 -28.13 3.96
C PHE A 25 -30.83 -28.16 2.75
N PRO A 26 -31.08 -27.36 1.71
CA PRO A 26 -30.07 -27.18 0.69
C PRO A 26 -28.90 -26.50 1.38
N LEU A 27 -27.73 -27.16 1.40
CA LEU A 27 -26.47 -26.51 1.69
C LEU A 27 -26.27 -25.45 0.59
N ALA A 28 -26.70 -24.25 0.88
CA ALA A 28 -26.33 -23.08 0.11
C ALA A 28 -24.80 -22.89 0.33
N PHE A 29 -24.03 -23.41 -0.59
CA PHE A 29 -22.61 -23.16 -0.71
C PHE A 29 -22.48 -21.66 -1.03
N ALA A 30 -22.36 -20.83 0.01
CA ALA A 30 -22.03 -19.43 -0.14
C ALA A 30 -20.63 -19.37 -0.72
N LEU A 31 -20.54 -19.16 -2.03
CA LEU A 31 -19.29 -18.90 -2.74
C LEU A 31 -18.76 -17.56 -2.22
N LEU A 32 -17.83 -17.62 -1.28
CA LEU A 32 -17.11 -16.45 -0.77
C LEU A 32 -16.22 -15.98 -1.95
N ALA A 33 -16.72 -15.03 -2.72
CA ALA A 33 -15.93 -14.33 -3.72
C ALA A 33 -14.83 -13.55 -2.98
N ILE A 34 -13.63 -14.10 -2.97
CA ILE A 34 -12.43 -13.40 -2.51
C ILE A 34 -12.19 -12.28 -3.51
N ILE A 35 -12.58 -11.07 -3.16
CA ILE A 35 -12.27 -9.86 -3.93
C ILE A 35 -10.77 -9.61 -3.73
N SER A 36 -9.95 -10.18 -4.59
CA SER A 36 -8.53 -9.87 -4.67
C SER A 36 -8.41 -8.44 -5.20
N SER A 37 -8.22 -7.48 -4.29
CA SER A 37 -7.82 -6.14 -4.70
C SER A 37 -6.48 -6.24 -5.43
N PRO A 38 -6.33 -5.71 -6.65
CA PRO A 38 -5.05 -5.70 -7.32
C PRO A 38 -4.06 -4.94 -6.45
N ALA A 39 -2.99 -5.61 -6.02
CA ALA A 39 -1.87 -4.94 -5.38
C ALA A 39 -1.33 -3.92 -6.40
N ARG A 40 -1.42 -2.64 -6.07
CA ARG A 40 -0.80 -1.59 -6.89
C ARG A 40 0.69 -1.64 -6.65
N ALA A 41 1.42 -1.92 -7.69
CA ALA A 41 2.86 -1.79 -7.71
C ALA A 41 3.20 -0.29 -7.79
N ASP A 42 3.87 0.25 -6.79
CA ASP A 42 4.17 1.68 -6.68
C ASP A 42 5.52 1.87 -5.95
N PHE A 43 6.23 2.96 -6.21
CA PHE A 43 7.31 3.41 -5.33
C PHE A 43 6.74 4.37 -4.29
N ARG A 44 6.87 4.01 -3.01
CA ARG A 44 6.32 4.77 -1.89
C ARG A 44 7.44 5.23 -0.96
N VAL A 45 7.31 6.46 -0.49
CA VAL A 45 8.21 7.04 0.50
C VAL A 45 7.40 7.41 1.74
N CYS A 46 7.67 6.76 2.85
CA CYS A 46 6.96 6.94 4.11
C CYS A 46 7.79 7.77 5.09
N ASN A 47 7.21 8.84 5.57
CA ASN A 47 7.84 9.74 6.53
C ASN A 47 7.69 9.19 7.96
N LYS A 48 8.81 8.79 8.56
CA LYS A 48 8.92 8.40 9.97
C LYS A 48 9.66 9.44 10.81
N THR A 49 9.93 10.62 10.24
CA THR A 49 10.49 11.76 10.96
C THR A 49 9.40 12.53 11.70
N HIS A 50 9.79 13.49 12.51
CA HIS A 50 8.89 14.38 13.22
C HIS A 50 8.55 15.66 12.43
N ALA A 51 9.20 15.89 11.29
CA ALA A 51 9.01 17.06 10.43
C ALA A 51 8.23 16.70 9.15
N LEU A 52 7.65 17.72 8.52
CA LEU A 52 7.16 17.62 7.16
C LEU A 52 8.37 17.49 6.22
N ILE A 53 8.28 16.62 5.23
CA ILE A 53 9.36 16.39 4.27
C ILE A 53 8.92 16.68 2.84
N ASN A 54 9.87 17.19 2.06
CA ASN A 54 9.76 17.36 0.61
C ASN A 54 10.57 16.27 -0.08
N ILE A 55 10.01 15.66 -1.10
CA ILE A 55 10.55 14.49 -1.78
C ILE A 55 10.69 14.79 -3.27
N ALA A 56 11.85 14.48 -3.84
CA ALA A 56 12.06 14.40 -5.27
C ALA A 56 12.60 13.01 -5.63
N VAL A 57 12.25 12.51 -6.81
CA VAL A 57 12.68 11.20 -7.29
C VAL A 57 13.33 11.31 -8.66
N GLY A 58 14.32 10.46 -8.89
CA GLY A 58 14.95 10.21 -10.17
C GLY A 58 14.63 8.80 -10.64
N THR A 59 14.31 8.65 -11.90
CA THR A 59 14.07 7.36 -12.55
C THR A 59 14.81 7.30 -13.88
N ASP A 60 15.21 6.11 -14.28
CA ASP A 60 15.70 5.87 -15.62
C ASP A 60 14.53 5.93 -16.62
N ALA A 61 14.60 6.84 -17.58
CA ALA A 61 13.61 6.99 -18.64
C ALA A 61 14.10 6.40 -19.98
N GLY A 62 15.17 5.61 -19.95
CA GLY A 62 15.77 4.92 -21.10
C GLY A 62 16.89 5.71 -21.76
N GLU A 63 16.60 6.87 -22.36
CA GLU A 63 17.61 7.71 -23.00
C GLU A 63 18.31 8.69 -22.03
N ALA A 64 17.63 9.01 -20.91
CA ALA A 64 18.15 9.91 -19.89
C ALA A 64 17.44 9.68 -18.55
N PHE A 65 18.08 10.07 -17.48
CA PHE A 65 17.41 10.16 -16.18
C PHE A 65 16.33 11.24 -16.20
N LYS A 66 15.20 10.92 -15.61
CA LYS A 66 14.12 11.87 -15.36
C LYS A 66 14.03 12.13 -13.85
N THR A 67 14.11 13.39 -13.45
CA THR A 67 13.85 13.81 -12.07
C THR A 67 12.53 14.56 -11.98
N GLU A 68 11.79 14.29 -10.94
CA GLU A 68 10.49 14.91 -10.67
C GLU A 68 10.40 15.32 -9.19
N GLY A 69 9.69 16.36 -8.89
CA GLY A 69 9.39 16.85 -7.55
C GLY A 69 8.32 17.95 -7.61
N TRP A 70 7.73 18.32 -6.53
CA TRP A 70 7.93 17.85 -5.18
C TRP A 70 6.68 17.11 -4.71
N TRP A 71 6.88 16.06 -3.95
CA TRP A 71 5.84 15.43 -3.14
C TRP A 71 6.08 15.78 -1.69
N VAL A 72 5.00 15.99 -0.96
CA VAL A 72 5.06 16.34 0.45
C VAL A 72 4.50 15.18 1.28
N ALA A 73 5.19 14.80 2.35
CA ALA A 73 4.71 13.83 3.31
C ALA A 73 4.80 14.40 4.73
N THR A 74 3.66 14.45 5.41
CA THR A 74 3.59 14.80 6.84
C THR A 74 4.10 13.65 7.72
N PRO A 75 4.48 13.89 8.99
CA PRO A 75 4.85 12.81 9.91
C PRO A 75 3.84 11.66 9.92
N GLY A 76 4.33 10.43 9.79
CA GLY A 76 3.51 9.22 9.75
C GLY A 76 2.78 8.95 8.44
N SER A 77 2.83 9.83 7.44
CA SER A 77 2.22 9.63 6.12
C SER A 77 3.21 9.13 5.07
N CYS A 78 2.68 8.68 3.93
CA CYS A 78 3.47 8.25 2.79
C CYS A 78 3.06 9.03 1.54
N ALA A 79 4.05 9.36 0.70
CA ALA A 79 3.84 9.83 -0.66
C ALA A 79 4.08 8.66 -1.64
N THR A 80 3.49 8.76 -2.84
CA THR A 80 3.68 7.79 -3.93
C THR A 80 4.21 8.52 -5.16
N PRO A 81 5.52 8.79 -5.21
CA PRO A 81 6.13 9.51 -6.33
C PRO A 81 6.03 8.78 -7.66
N VAL A 82 6.24 7.46 -7.69
CA VAL A 82 6.10 6.66 -8.90
C VAL A 82 4.90 5.73 -8.74
N ARG A 83 3.96 5.84 -9.66
CA ARG A 83 2.77 4.99 -9.71
C ARG A 83 2.90 3.95 -10.79
N GLY A 84 2.43 2.74 -10.50
CA GLY A 84 2.53 1.59 -11.38
C GLY A 84 3.84 0.83 -11.22
N THR A 85 3.95 -0.29 -11.91
CA THR A 85 5.11 -1.19 -11.82
C THR A 85 6.40 -0.47 -12.14
N LEU A 86 7.39 -0.59 -11.26
CA LEU A 86 8.73 -0.07 -11.46
C LEU A 86 9.36 -0.77 -12.67
N LYS A 87 9.93 0.02 -13.56
CA LYS A 87 10.56 -0.47 -14.78
C LYS A 87 12.08 -0.59 -14.67
N SER A 88 12.65 0.03 -13.63
CA SER A 88 14.07 0.07 -13.37
C SER A 88 14.35 -0.45 -11.97
N ARG A 89 15.43 -1.20 -11.81
CA ARG A 89 15.92 -1.69 -10.54
C ARG A 89 16.28 -0.56 -9.58
N PHE A 90 16.80 0.54 -10.10
CA PHE A 90 17.24 1.66 -9.29
C PHE A 90 16.29 2.83 -9.38
N VAL A 91 15.92 3.35 -8.22
CA VAL A 91 15.19 4.61 -8.06
C VAL A 91 16.05 5.54 -7.22
N TYR A 92 16.15 6.78 -7.64
CA TYR A 92 16.96 7.80 -6.96
C TYR A 92 16.06 8.67 -6.11
N LEU A 93 16.45 8.88 -4.86
CA LEU A 93 15.66 9.60 -3.87
C LEU A 93 16.43 10.81 -3.33
N TYR A 94 15.81 11.96 -3.36
CA TYR A 94 16.23 13.15 -2.64
C TYR A 94 15.11 13.60 -1.71
N ALA A 95 15.44 13.92 -0.48
CA ALA A 95 14.44 14.37 0.49
C ALA A 95 15.07 15.38 1.45
N THR A 96 14.32 16.45 1.73
CA THR A 96 14.66 17.45 2.73
C THR A 96 13.50 17.67 3.69
N ASP A 97 13.82 18.21 4.87
CA ASP A 97 12.80 18.81 5.72
C ASP A 97 12.38 20.21 5.21
N ILE A 98 11.52 20.87 5.96
CA ILE A 98 11.04 22.24 5.62
C ILE A 98 12.15 23.31 5.74
N ASP A 99 13.19 23.03 6.51
CA ASP A 99 14.34 23.93 6.71
C ASP A 99 15.41 23.71 5.63
N GLY A 100 15.18 22.73 4.73
CA GLY A 100 16.10 22.38 3.66
C GLY A 100 17.25 21.49 4.09
N VAL A 101 17.14 20.82 5.24
CA VAL A 101 18.14 19.86 5.72
C VAL A 101 17.93 18.54 5.00
N ASP A 102 19.00 18.02 4.40
CA ASP A 102 18.96 16.75 3.68
C ASP A 102 18.69 15.59 4.65
N LEU A 103 17.70 14.77 4.34
CA LEU A 103 17.32 13.59 5.11
C LEU A 103 17.92 12.30 4.55
N VAL A 104 18.45 12.35 3.36
CA VAL A 104 19.11 11.22 2.69
C VAL A 104 20.49 11.66 2.19
N THR A 105 21.45 10.76 2.25
CA THR A 105 22.80 10.97 1.73
C THR A 105 22.99 10.11 0.49
N GLY A 106 23.49 10.67 -0.59
CA GLY A 106 23.71 9.95 -1.82
C GLY A 106 24.86 10.52 -2.64
N THR A 107 25.19 9.87 -3.74
CA THR A 107 26.29 10.23 -4.63
C THR A 107 25.87 10.51 -6.07
N ALA A 108 24.62 10.17 -6.43
CA ALA A 108 24.12 10.41 -7.76
C ALA A 108 23.68 11.86 -7.93
N THR A 109 24.48 12.65 -8.65
CA THR A 109 24.14 14.06 -8.90
C THR A 109 23.04 14.17 -9.95
N MET A 110 21.95 14.87 -9.63
CA MET A 110 20.83 15.13 -10.55
C MET A 110 20.32 16.56 -10.40
N CYS A 111 19.47 16.98 -11.36
CA CYS A 111 18.93 18.33 -11.39
C CYS A 111 17.57 18.41 -10.72
N ILE A 112 17.37 19.44 -9.89
CA ILE A 112 16.07 19.79 -9.31
C ILE A 112 15.72 21.25 -9.58
N ASP A 113 14.45 21.61 -9.40
CA ASP A 113 13.97 23.00 -9.33
C ASP A 113 13.33 23.26 -7.96
N ARG A 114 13.20 24.54 -7.60
CA ARG A 114 12.57 24.96 -6.35
C ARG A 114 11.06 24.74 -6.33
N GLY A 115 10.42 24.92 -7.48
CA GLY A 115 8.98 24.65 -7.65
C GLY A 115 8.71 23.22 -8.08
N LYS A 116 7.45 22.89 -8.32
CA LYS A 116 7.09 21.62 -8.93
C LYS A 116 7.75 21.48 -10.30
N PHE A 117 8.43 20.38 -10.55
CA PHE A 117 9.27 20.22 -11.75
C PHE A 117 9.26 18.81 -12.32
N VAL A 118 9.65 18.74 -13.58
CA VAL A 118 10.14 17.55 -14.28
C VAL A 118 11.39 17.99 -15.05
N ALA A 119 12.50 17.31 -14.81
CA ALA A 119 13.76 17.60 -15.51
C ALA A 119 14.33 16.31 -16.10
N TYR A 120 14.90 16.40 -17.30
CA TYR A 120 15.58 15.30 -17.99
C TYR A 120 17.08 15.55 -18.04
N GLY A 121 17.87 14.49 -17.85
CA GLY A 121 19.32 14.55 -17.82
C GLY A 121 19.87 15.08 -16.49
N ALA A 122 21.03 14.55 -16.11
CA ALA A 122 21.69 14.84 -14.85
C ALA A 122 22.78 15.92 -14.97
N GLU A 123 23.07 16.40 -16.19
CA GLU A 123 24.19 17.27 -16.45
C GLU A 123 23.79 18.73 -16.64
N ASN A 124 24.76 19.62 -16.41
CA ASN A 124 24.65 21.06 -16.67
C ASN A 124 23.40 21.71 -16.02
N CYS A 125 23.01 21.28 -14.82
CA CYS A 125 21.81 21.77 -14.13
C CYS A 125 21.77 23.30 -14.08
N TRP A 126 22.85 23.95 -13.62
CA TRP A 126 22.91 25.40 -13.47
C TRP A 126 22.75 26.18 -14.79
N ARG A 127 23.27 25.67 -15.91
CA ARG A 127 23.09 26.28 -17.24
C ARG A 127 21.64 26.24 -17.70
N ARG A 128 20.88 25.33 -17.15
CA ARG A 128 19.47 25.09 -17.43
C ARG A 128 18.56 25.81 -16.41
N GLY A 129 19.15 26.58 -15.48
CA GLY A 129 18.41 27.27 -14.41
C GLY A 129 17.99 26.34 -13.25
N LEU A 130 18.55 25.11 -13.20
CA LEU A 130 18.24 24.11 -12.19
C LEU A 130 19.37 24.02 -11.15
N GLN A 131 19.10 23.39 -10.02
CA GLN A 131 20.06 23.09 -8.99
C GLN A 131 20.57 21.67 -9.13
N ALA A 132 21.87 21.47 -8.89
CA ALA A 132 22.46 20.14 -8.78
C ALA A 132 22.46 19.71 -7.31
N VAL A 133 21.88 18.55 -7.02
CA VAL A 133 21.89 17.94 -5.68
C VAL A 133 22.21 16.46 -5.79
N THR A 134 22.61 15.83 -4.69
CA THR A 134 22.93 14.42 -4.65
C THR A 134 21.73 13.60 -4.19
N PHE A 135 21.38 12.60 -4.97
CA PHE A 135 20.31 11.64 -4.68
C PHE A 135 20.91 10.35 -4.11
N ALA A 136 20.20 9.73 -3.18
CA ALA A 136 20.48 8.37 -2.73
C ALA A 136 19.96 7.38 -3.78
N GLU A 137 20.76 6.39 -4.11
CA GLU A 137 20.35 5.30 -4.98
C GLU A 137 19.64 4.23 -4.13
N ILE A 138 18.42 3.89 -4.50
CA ILE A 138 17.60 2.86 -3.87
C ILE A 138 17.55 1.65 -4.80
N ASP A 139 18.20 0.55 -4.41
CA ASP A 139 18.11 -0.72 -5.11
C ASP A 139 16.81 -1.42 -4.74
N THR A 140 15.88 -1.52 -5.67
CA THR A 140 14.58 -2.17 -5.48
C THR A 140 14.62 -3.68 -5.73
N LEU A 141 15.81 -4.24 -5.99
CA LEU A 141 16.02 -5.67 -6.23
C LEU A 141 15.14 -6.23 -7.37
N ASP A 142 14.92 -5.42 -8.40
CA ASP A 142 14.00 -5.71 -9.52
C ASP A 142 12.54 -5.96 -9.09
N SER A 143 12.17 -5.49 -7.89
CA SER A 143 10.78 -5.54 -7.45
C SER A 143 9.93 -4.54 -8.24
N GLY A 144 8.74 -4.96 -8.63
CA GLY A 144 7.78 -4.07 -9.31
C GLY A 144 7.20 -3.00 -8.38
N ASP A 145 7.32 -3.18 -7.06
CA ASP A 145 6.89 -2.23 -6.03
C ASP A 145 7.94 -2.10 -4.93
N TRP A 146 7.99 -0.93 -4.30
CA TRP A 146 8.94 -0.66 -3.24
C TRP A 146 8.43 0.39 -2.25
N THR A 147 8.78 0.23 -0.97
CA THR A 147 8.50 1.24 0.05
C THR A 147 9.78 1.57 0.82
N THR A 148 10.15 2.83 0.81
CA THR A 148 11.27 3.37 1.58
C THR A 148 10.74 4.16 2.78
N PHE A 149 11.41 4.04 3.92
CA PHE A 149 11.10 4.77 5.13
C PHE A 149 12.20 5.79 5.43
N LEU A 150 11.81 7.06 5.58
CA LEU A 150 12.70 8.12 6.02
C LEU A 150 12.55 8.33 7.52
N THR A 151 13.65 8.30 8.22
CA THR A 151 13.74 8.52 9.66
C THR A 151 14.59 9.74 9.95
N ASP A 152 14.46 10.31 11.15
CA ASP A 152 15.33 11.41 11.55
C ASP A 152 16.81 10.97 11.47
N PRO A 153 17.70 11.83 10.95
CA PRO A 153 19.12 11.53 10.94
C PRO A 153 19.57 11.31 12.38
N ARG A 154 20.35 10.26 12.60
CA ARG A 154 20.89 10.00 13.94
C ARG A 154 21.80 11.17 14.33
N LYS A 155 21.48 11.78 15.45
CA LYS A 155 22.32 12.77 16.12
C LYS A 155 23.57 12.13 16.69
#